data_26fd8ead7789e684a7a591a3ea3b3430
#
_entry.id   26fd8ead7789e684a7a591a3ea3b3430
#
_cell.length_a   1.000
_cell.length_b   1.000
_cell.length_c   1.000
_cell.angle_alpha   90.00
_cell.angle_beta   90.00
_cell.angle_gamma   90.00
#
_symmetry.space_group_name_H-M   'P 1'
#
loop_
_entity.id
_entity.type
_entity.pdbx_description
1 polymer ?
#
loop_
_entity_poly.entity_id
_entity_poly.type
_entity_poly.pdbx_seq_one_letter_code
_entity_poly.pdbx_strand_id
1 'polypeptide(L)'
;MVEFDEQKRAVSLEEKPKQPKSHFAVTGLYFYDNDVVEIAKNIKPSPRGELEITDVNKAYLERGDLSVELMGRGFAWLDTGTHESLLQAAQYIETVQRLQNVQVANLEEIAY
;
A
#
# COMPACT_ATOMS: atom_id res chain seq x y z
N MET A 1 -5.48 -3.71 -6.20
CA MET A 1 -6.84 -3.70 -5.62
C MET A 1 -7.02 -4.94 -4.79
N VAL A 2 -7.71 -4.85 -3.66
CA VAL A 2 -8.01 -5.99 -2.77
C VAL A 2 -9.51 -6.13 -2.57
N GLU A 3 -10.00 -7.37 -2.58
CA GLU A 3 -11.39 -7.72 -2.30
C GLU A 3 -11.47 -8.43 -0.95
N PHE A 4 -12.51 -8.16 -0.17
CA PHE A 4 -12.73 -8.72 1.15
C PHE A 4 -13.98 -9.57 1.20
N ASP A 5 -13.97 -10.61 2.03
CA ASP A 5 -15.17 -11.35 2.42
C ASP A 5 -15.99 -10.61 3.50
N GLU A 6 -17.10 -11.21 3.91
CA GLU A 6 -17.97 -10.67 4.97
C GLU A 6 -17.27 -10.56 6.33
N GLN A 7 -16.22 -11.35 6.56
CA GLN A 7 -15.39 -11.33 7.76
C GLN A 7 -14.20 -10.37 7.65
N LYS A 8 -14.14 -9.54 6.59
CA LYS A 8 -13.06 -8.60 6.28
C LYS A 8 -11.69 -9.25 6.04
N ARG A 9 -11.65 -10.49 5.60
CA ARG A 9 -10.43 -11.15 5.16
C ARG A 9 -10.23 -10.92 3.67
N ALA A 10 -9.01 -10.67 3.25
CA ALA A 10 -8.67 -10.54 1.84
C ALA A 10 -8.94 -11.87 1.12
N VAL A 11 -9.68 -11.84 0.02
CA VAL A 11 -10.01 -13.01 -0.79
C VAL A 11 -9.45 -12.94 -2.20
N SER A 12 -9.14 -11.75 -2.69
CA SER A 12 -8.46 -11.58 -3.97
C SER A 12 -7.59 -10.34 -4.02
N LEU A 13 -6.54 -10.40 -4.83
CA LEU A 13 -5.64 -9.28 -5.14
C LEU A 13 -5.47 -9.18 -6.65
N GLU A 14 -5.68 -7.99 -7.20
CA GLU A 14 -5.50 -7.73 -8.62
C GLU A 14 -4.63 -6.48 -8.84
N GLU A 15 -3.64 -6.61 -9.74
CA GLU A 15 -2.81 -5.48 -10.15
C GLU A 15 -3.54 -4.67 -11.21
N LYS A 16 -3.80 -3.38 -10.92
CA LYS A 16 -4.40 -2.40 -11.85
C LYS A 16 -5.51 -2.97 -12.73
N PRO A 17 -6.58 -3.59 -12.17
CA PRO A 17 -7.63 -4.24 -12.96
C PRO A 17 -8.38 -3.19 -13.79
N LYS A 18 -8.77 -3.55 -15.02
CA LYS A 18 -9.61 -2.70 -15.87
C LYS A 18 -11.02 -2.49 -15.30
N GLN A 19 -11.51 -3.47 -14.57
CA GLN A 19 -12.80 -3.44 -13.87
C GLN A 19 -12.57 -3.79 -12.41
N PRO A 20 -12.39 -2.79 -11.53
CA PRO A 20 -12.16 -3.03 -10.11
C PRO A 20 -13.36 -3.72 -9.45
N LYS A 21 -13.12 -4.76 -8.67
CA LYS A 21 -14.15 -5.45 -7.88
C LYS A 21 -14.41 -4.81 -6.54
N SER A 22 -13.54 -3.89 -6.11
CA SER A 22 -13.64 -3.18 -4.85
C SER A 22 -13.15 -1.74 -4.99
N HIS A 23 -13.32 -0.94 -3.94
CA HIS A 23 -12.76 0.41 -3.84
C HIS A 23 -11.47 0.47 -3.00
N PHE A 24 -10.96 -0.68 -2.56
CA PHE A 24 -9.77 -0.74 -1.73
C PHE A 24 -8.52 -0.89 -2.59
N ALA A 25 -7.68 0.16 -2.58
CA ALA A 25 -6.36 0.11 -3.18
C ALA A 25 -5.34 -0.36 -2.14
N VAL A 26 -4.43 -1.24 -2.56
CA VAL A 26 -3.27 -1.61 -1.73
C VAL A 26 -2.24 -0.49 -1.83
N THR A 27 -1.84 0.04 -0.68
CA THR A 27 -0.79 1.04 -0.59
C THR A 27 0.59 0.37 -0.57
N GLY A 28 1.65 1.14 -0.75
CA GLY A 28 3.03 0.64 -0.81
C GLY A 28 3.69 0.42 0.56
N LEU A 29 2.95 -0.05 1.57
CA LEU A 29 3.48 -0.33 2.90
C LEU A 29 3.28 -1.81 3.22
N TYR A 30 4.38 -2.56 3.32
CA TYR A 30 4.38 -4.01 3.46
C TYR A 30 5.30 -4.46 4.59
N PHE A 31 4.87 -5.48 5.33
CA PHE A 31 5.68 -6.16 6.34
C PHE A 31 5.72 -7.64 6.00
N TYR A 32 6.90 -8.19 5.83
CA TYR A 32 7.11 -9.58 5.45
C TYR A 32 8.02 -10.29 6.45
N ASP A 33 7.81 -11.58 6.59
CA ASP A 33 8.78 -12.47 7.20
C ASP A 33 9.94 -12.79 6.21
N ASN A 34 10.87 -13.65 6.62
CA ASN A 34 12.04 -13.97 5.80
C ASN A 34 11.71 -14.82 4.56
N ASP A 35 10.53 -15.46 4.51
CA ASP A 35 10.10 -16.27 3.37
C ASP A 35 9.90 -15.42 2.10
N VAL A 36 9.70 -14.12 2.27
CA VAL A 36 9.58 -13.18 1.14
C VAL A 36 10.76 -13.27 0.18
N VAL A 37 11.96 -13.57 0.66
CA VAL A 37 13.16 -13.68 -0.16
C VAL A 37 13.02 -14.82 -1.20
N GLU A 38 12.55 -15.98 -0.76
CA GLU A 38 12.34 -17.12 -1.65
C GLU A 38 11.11 -16.94 -2.55
N ILE A 39 10.05 -16.35 -2.03
CA ILE A 39 8.86 -16.01 -2.83
C ILE A 39 9.26 -15.05 -3.95
N ALA A 40 9.95 -13.95 -3.62
CA ALA A 40 10.38 -12.94 -4.59
C ALA A 40 11.29 -13.46 -5.69
N LYS A 41 12.17 -14.43 -5.38
CA LYS A 41 13.02 -15.10 -6.39
C LYS A 41 12.24 -15.93 -7.40
N ASN A 42 11.05 -16.40 -7.03
CA ASN A 42 10.26 -17.36 -7.81
C ASN A 42 9.07 -16.71 -8.55
N ILE A 43 8.76 -15.44 -8.32
CA ILE A 43 7.72 -14.74 -9.09
C ILE A 43 8.17 -14.55 -10.54
N LYS A 44 7.19 -14.49 -11.44
CA LYS A 44 7.41 -14.33 -12.87
C LYS A 44 6.97 -12.94 -13.32
N PRO A 45 7.59 -12.40 -14.37
CA PRO A 45 7.14 -11.14 -14.95
C PRO A 45 5.67 -11.21 -15.35
N SER A 46 4.93 -10.15 -15.05
CA SER A 46 3.55 -9.95 -15.47
C SER A 46 3.45 -9.80 -17.00
N PRO A 47 2.23 -9.76 -17.59
CA PRO A 47 2.06 -9.42 -19.00
C PRO A 47 2.63 -8.05 -19.40
N ARG A 48 2.92 -7.19 -18.42
CA ARG A 48 3.60 -5.90 -18.60
C ARG A 48 5.13 -6.01 -18.69
N GLY A 49 5.68 -7.21 -18.43
CA GLY A 49 7.12 -7.47 -18.38
C GLY A 49 7.79 -7.07 -17.06
N GLU A 50 7.02 -6.74 -16.05
CA GLU A 50 7.50 -6.30 -14.73
C GLU A 50 7.26 -7.36 -13.65
N LEU A 51 8.16 -7.45 -12.66
CA LEU A 51 7.93 -8.21 -11.44
C LEU A 51 7.02 -7.38 -10.52
N GLU A 52 5.86 -7.94 -10.18
CA GLU A 52 4.84 -7.19 -9.44
C GLU A 52 4.84 -7.59 -7.96
N ILE A 53 4.86 -6.60 -7.08
CA ILE A 53 4.70 -6.85 -5.62
C ILE A 53 3.36 -7.53 -5.30
N THR A 54 2.35 -7.31 -6.13
CA THR A 54 1.05 -7.97 -6.03
C THR A 54 1.18 -9.49 -6.10
N ASP A 55 2.12 -10.04 -6.88
CA ASP A 55 2.31 -11.49 -6.98
C ASP A 55 2.99 -12.08 -5.74
N VAL A 56 3.85 -11.32 -5.08
CA VAL A 56 4.36 -11.67 -3.74
C VAL A 56 3.21 -11.75 -2.74
N ASN A 57 2.35 -10.74 -2.70
CA ASN A 57 1.20 -10.71 -1.82
C ASN A 57 0.19 -11.83 -2.12
N LYS A 58 0.01 -12.20 -3.39
CA LYS A 58 -0.81 -13.35 -3.77
C LYS A 58 -0.28 -14.67 -3.23
N ALA A 59 1.05 -14.87 -3.26
CA ALA A 59 1.65 -16.07 -2.69
C ALA A 59 1.34 -16.22 -1.20
N TYR A 60 1.38 -15.11 -0.43
CA TYR A 60 0.96 -15.10 0.97
C TYR A 60 -0.56 -15.33 1.13
N LEU A 61 -1.37 -14.76 0.24
CA LEU A 61 -2.83 -14.98 0.24
C LEU A 61 -3.18 -16.45 0.01
N GLU A 62 -2.54 -17.11 -0.96
CA GLU A 62 -2.74 -18.53 -1.28
C GLU A 62 -2.31 -19.46 -0.13
N ARG A 63 -1.29 -19.07 0.63
CA ARG A 63 -0.85 -19.77 1.84
C ARG A 63 -1.79 -19.55 3.04
N GLY A 64 -2.67 -18.56 2.99
CA GLY A 64 -3.51 -18.15 4.11
C GLY A 64 -2.79 -17.30 5.15
N ASP A 65 -1.62 -16.78 4.83
CA ASP A 65 -0.74 -16.02 5.73
C ASP A 65 -0.78 -14.49 5.47
N LEU A 66 -1.67 -14.03 4.59
CA LEU A 66 -1.84 -12.61 4.30
C LEU A 66 -2.79 -11.96 5.31
N SER A 67 -2.31 -10.96 6.03
CA SER A 67 -3.14 -10.04 6.81
C SER A 67 -3.20 -8.67 6.13
N VAL A 68 -4.37 -8.05 6.13
CA VAL A 68 -4.58 -6.71 5.53
C VAL A 68 -5.20 -5.80 6.56
N GLU A 69 -4.52 -4.68 6.81
CA GLU A 69 -5.02 -3.62 7.68
C GLU A 69 -5.65 -2.50 6.85
N LEU A 70 -6.86 -2.11 7.21
CA LEU A 70 -7.56 -1.00 6.57
C LEU A 70 -7.15 0.31 7.23
N MET A 71 -6.58 1.21 6.45
CA MET A 71 -6.33 2.57 6.92
C MET A 71 -7.67 3.28 7.14
N GLY A 72 -7.93 3.64 8.41
CA GLY A 72 -9.13 4.34 8.82
C GLY A 72 -9.10 5.84 8.51
N ARG A 73 -10.07 6.55 9.07
CA ARG A 73 -10.11 8.01 9.00
C ARG A 73 -8.88 8.59 9.71
N GLY A 74 -8.32 9.64 9.18
CA GLY A 74 -7.10 10.28 9.71
C GLY A 74 -5.82 9.85 9.02
N PHE A 75 -5.87 8.81 8.18
CA PHE A 75 -4.77 8.49 7.29
C PHE A 75 -4.98 9.15 5.92
N ALA A 76 -3.94 9.74 5.37
CA ALA A 76 -3.88 10.19 3.99
C ALA A 76 -2.73 9.48 3.29
N TRP A 77 -3.06 8.78 2.21
CA TRP A 77 -2.06 8.20 1.33
C TRP A 77 -1.95 9.05 0.07
N LEU A 78 -0.79 9.64 -0.15
CA LEU A 78 -0.55 10.55 -1.25
C LEU A 78 0.50 9.94 -2.18
N ASP A 79 0.12 9.75 -3.42
CA ASP A 79 1.07 9.37 -4.47
C ASP A 79 1.84 10.61 -4.93
N THR A 80 3.15 10.44 -5.18
CA THR A 80 4.04 11.53 -5.61
C THR A 80 4.70 11.24 -6.97
N GLY A 81 4.11 10.32 -7.74
CA GLY A 81 4.65 9.85 -9.02
C GLY A 81 4.54 10.84 -10.18
N THR A 82 3.81 11.94 -10.03
CA THR A 82 3.70 13.02 -11.01
C THR A 82 4.02 14.38 -10.38
N HIS A 83 4.35 15.38 -11.19
CA HIS A 83 4.58 16.74 -10.70
C HIS A 83 3.35 17.31 -9.99
N GLU A 84 2.17 17.03 -10.52
CA GLU A 84 0.90 17.47 -9.94
C GLU A 84 0.63 16.81 -8.58
N SER A 85 0.75 15.50 -8.49
CA SER A 85 0.52 14.78 -7.24
C SER A 85 1.57 15.11 -6.17
N LEU A 86 2.82 15.37 -6.56
CA LEU A 86 3.85 15.86 -5.66
C LEU A 86 3.50 17.25 -5.08
N LEU A 87 3.01 18.17 -5.93
CA LEU A 87 2.56 19.48 -5.48
C LEU A 87 1.38 19.39 -4.51
N GLN A 88 0.39 18.53 -4.83
CA GLN A 88 -0.76 18.30 -3.95
C GLN A 88 -0.32 17.74 -2.59
N ALA A 89 0.62 16.78 -2.57
CA ALA A 89 1.17 16.25 -1.33
C ALA A 89 1.86 17.33 -0.50
N ALA A 90 2.68 18.17 -1.12
CA ALA A 90 3.36 19.29 -0.44
C ALA A 90 2.37 20.29 0.16
N GLN A 91 1.33 20.66 -0.57
CA GLN A 91 0.26 21.56 -0.08
C GLN A 91 -0.52 20.95 1.08
N TYR A 92 -0.81 19.65 1.01
CA TYR A 92 -1.47 18.93 2.09
C TYR A 92 -0.63 18.98 3.38
N ILE A 93 0.64 18.63 3.31
CA ILE A 93 1.56 18.65 4.46
C ILE A 93 1.68 20.07 5.04
N GLU A 94 1.88 21.10 4.20
CA GLU A 94 1.94 22.50 4.64
C GLU A 94 0.66 22.88 5.42
N THR A 95 -0.50 22.53 4.87
CA THR A 95 -1.79 22.85 5.49
C THR A 95 -1.95 22.17 6.84
N VAL A 96 -1.61 20.88 6.96
CA VAL A 96 -1.68 20.14 8.23
C VAL A 96 -0.73 20.75 9.25
N GLN A 97 0.53 20.99 8.89
CA GLN A 97 1.49 21.56 9.80
C GLN A 97 1.08 22.94 10.32
N ARG A 98 0.60 23.80 9.43
CA ARG A 98 0.17 25.15 9.77
C ARG A 98 -1.08 25.19 10.64
N LEU A 99 -2.11 24.39 10.32
CA LEU A 99 -3.39 24.42 11.04
C LEU A 99 -3.36 23.67 12.37
N GLN A 100 -2.57 22.60 12.45
CA GLN A 100 -2.49 21.77 13.65
C GLN A 100 -1.27 22.11 14.51
N ASN A 101 -0.40 23.00 14.05
CA ASN A 101 0.84 23.38 14.74
C ASN A 101 1.71 22.16 15.10
N VAL A 102 1.84 21.23 14.16
CA VAL A 102 2.64 20.01 14.27
C VAL A 102 3.73 20.00 13.20
N GLN A 103 4.80 19.26 13.42
CA GLN A 103 5.79 18.95 12.39
C GLN A 103 5.59 17.52 11.92
N VAL A 104 5.27 17.33 10.64
CA VAL A 104 5.19 16.00 10.04
C VAL A 104 6.61 15.45 9.86
N ALA A 105 6.83 14.19 10.26
CA ALA A 105 8.14 13.53 10.22
C ALA A 105 9.25 14.26 11.03
N ASN A 106 8.90 14.78 12.18
CA ASN A 106 9.87 15.37 13.09
C ASN A 106 10.84 14.30 13.61
N LEU A 107 12.11 14.40 13.21
CA LEU A 107 13.12 13.37 13.52
C LEU A 107 13.40 13.27 15.03
N GLU A 108 13.31 14.38 15.77
CA GLU A 108 13.50 14.38 17.22
C GLU A 108 12.37 13.64 17.93
N GLU A 109 11.12 13.89 17.52
CA GLU A 109 9.95 13.21 18.07
C GLU A 109 9.93 11.71 17.74
N ILE A 110 10.35 11.34 16.52
CA ILE A 110 10.41 9.92 16.10
C ILE A 110 11.53 9.18 16.82
N ALA A 111 12.61 9.85 17.19
CA ALA A 111 13.76 9.24 17.86
C ALA A 111 13.55 9.02 19.37
N TYR A 112 12.55 9.66 19.97
CA TYR A 112 12.19 9.53 21.38
C TYR A 112 11.08 8.50 21.58
#